data_c231058a9d5ecf8a1b0fc838c208d569
#
_entry.id   c231058a9d5ecf8a1b0fc838c208d569
#
_cell.length_a   1.000
_cell.length_b   1.000
_cell.length_c   1.000
_cell.angle_alpha   90.00
_cell.angle_beta   90.00
_cell.angle_gamma   90.00
#
_symmetry.space_group_name_H-M   'P 1'
#
loop_
_entity.id
_entity.type
_entity.pdbx_description
1 polymer ?
#
loop_
_entity_poly.entity_id
_entity_poly.type
_entity_poly.pdbx_seq_one_letter_code
_entity_poly.pdbx_strand_id
1 'polypeptide(L)'
;FSMSSSNYLDKIKKIRELTGVGFGDCNTAINECEGDIEESIKYLRIKGISKASKKMERVANDGLICIHEENNKFSIIEINCETDFAAKNSEFLNFSENLSKLCFELRGNLNNLKKKKMKDGNSVDDNVINLISKIGEKITIRRCNFFDNNKYMNFSYVHAALKKNIGKIGVAVCIKSTK
;
A
#
# COMPACT_ATOMS: atom_id res chain seq x y z
N PHE A 1 7.06 32.87 22.12
CA PHE A 1 6.32 32.03 23.09
C PHE A 1 6.98 30.67 23.16
N SER A 2 7.75 30.40 24.23
CA SER A 2 8.36 29.09 24.47
C SER A 2 7.25 28.13 24.92
N MET A 3 6.84 27.19 24.05
CA MET A 3 6.00 26.06 24.48
C MET A 3 6.75 25.25 25.53
N SER A 4 6.08 24.78 26.58
CA SER A 4 6.71 23.88 27.54
C SER A 4 7.14 22.60 26.81
N SER A 5 8.32 22.07 27.11
CA SER A 5 8.93 20.92 26.44
C SER A 5 8.04 19.66 26.45
N SER A 6 7.21 19.51 27.48
CA SER A 6 6.24 18.42 27.59
C SER A 6 5.12 18.50 26.55
N ASN A 7 4.53 19.68 26.35
CA ASN A 7 3.47 19.91 25.36
C ASN A 7 3.98 19.68 23.91
N TYR A 8 5.24 20.00 23.66
CA TYR A 8 5.88 19.83 22.36
C TYR A 8 6.07 18.35 22.01
N LEU A 9 6.60 17.55 22.93
CA LEU A 9 6.78 16.11 22.74
C LEU A 9 5.44 15.37 22.56
N ASP A 10 4.42 15.79 23.27
CA ASP A 10 3.07 15.18 23.16
C ASP A 10 2.45 15.47 21.79
N LYS A 11 2.66 16.66 21.23
CA LYS A 11 2.26 16.97 19.85
C LYS A 11 2.97 16.10 18.83
N ILE A 12 4.28 15.89 18.97
CA ILE A 12 5.05 15.00 18.10
C ILE A 12 4.52 13.57 18.19
N LYS A 13 4.26 13.05 19.39
CA LYS A 13 3.67 11.71 19.58
C LYS A 13 2.33 11.60 18.86
N LYS A 14 1.46 12.58 19.03
CA LYS A 14 0.15 12.61 18.37
C LYS A 14 0.26 12.63 16.85
N ILE A 15 1.16 13.43 16.28
CA ILE A 15 1.40 13.43 14.82
C ILE A 15 1.92 12.06 14.36
N ARG A 16 2.83 11.43 15.12
CA ARG A 16 3.32 10.08 14.79
C ARG A 16 2.22 9.02 14.83
N GLU A 17 1.35 9.06 15.82
CA GLU A 17 0.20 8.15 15.92
C GLU A 17 -0.73 8.30 14.72
N LEU A 18 -1.00 9.53 14.30
CA LEU A 18 -1.91 9.83 13.18
C LEU A 18 -1.29 9.53 11.80
N THR A 19 0.02 9.74 11.64
CA THR A 19 0.68 9.68 10.32
C THR A 19 1.57 8.45 10.14
N GLY A 20 2.05 7.84 11.23
CA GLY A 20 3.04 6.78 11.21
C GLY A 20 4.44 7.20 10.71
N VAL A 21 4.67 8.50 10.51
CA VAL A 21 5.93 9.05 10.02
C VAL A 21 6.98 9.07 11.15
N GLY A 22 8.28 8.99 10.80
CA GLY A 22 9.37 8.96 11.77
C GLY A 22 9.47 10.24 12.62
N PHE A 23 10.03 10.10 13.84
CA PHE A 23 10.14 11.20 14.80
C PHE A 23 10.80 12.45 14.23
N GLY A 24 11.90 12.31 13.47
CA GLY A 24 12.63 13.45 12.89
C GLY A 24 11.79 14.28 11.94
N ASP A 25 10.99 13.62 11.06
CA ASP A 25 10.09 14.32 10.14
C ASP A 25 8.94 14.99 10.89
N CYS A 26 8.37 14.34 11.91
CA CYS A 26 7.32 14.93 12.75
C CYS A 26 7.84 16.15 13.54
N ASN A 27 9.07 16.05 14.07
CA ASN A 27 9.72 17.16 14.74
C ASN A 27 9.95 18.36 13.81
N THR A 28 10.42 18.10 12.59
CA THR A 28 10.57 19.14 11.57
C THR A 28 9.22 19.77 11.25
N ALA A 29 8.19 18.96 11.00
CA ALA A 29 6.87 19.46 10.64
C ALA A 29 6.26 20.36 11.72
N ILE A 30 6.34 19.97 12.99
CA ILE A 30 5.77 20.76 14.10
C ILE A 30 6.51 22.09 14.28
N ASN A 31 7.82 22.14 14.00
CA ASN A 31 8.59 23.37 14.03
C ASN A 31 8.23 24.29 12.86
N GLU A 32 8.17 23.78 11.64
CA GLU A 32 7.83 24.55 10.44
C GLU A 32 6.40 25.09 10.49
N CYS A 33 5.50 24.41 11.22
CA CYS A 33 4.10 24.80 11.37
C CYS A 33 3.81 25.43 12.75
N GLU A 34 4.81 25.99 13.42
CA GLU A 34 4.67 26.74 14.69
C GLU A 34 3.85 25.99 15.77
N GLY A 35 3.91 24.66 15.76
CA GLY A 35 3.22 23.83 16.73
C GLY A 35 1.77 23.49 16.38
N ASP A 36 1.29 23.83 15.19
CA ASP A 36 -0.03 23.41 14.69
C ASP A 36 0.01 21.97 14.19
N ILE A 37 -0.85 21.11 14.75
CA ILE A 37 -0.89 19.68 14.44
C ILE A 37 -1.48 19.44 13.05
N GLU A 38 -2.56 20.14 12.68
CA GLU A 38 -3.23 19.93 11.40
C GLU A 38 -2.37 20.40 10.24
N GLU A 39 -1.77 21.57 10.36
CA GLU A 39 -0.82 22.07 9.36
C GLU A 39 0.43 21.18 9.27
N SER A 40 0.92 20.65 10.39
CA SER A 40 2.03 19.68 10.40
C SER A 40 1.69 18.40 9.63
N ILE A 41 0.47 17.89 9.76
CA ILE A 41 0.01 16.72 9.00
C ILE A 41 -0.06 17.04 7.50
N LYS A 42 -0.57 18.21 7.11
CA LYS A 42 -0.58 18.67 5.70
C LYS A 42 0.85 18.82 5.16
N TYR A 43 1.74 19.44 5.93
CA TYR A 43 3.15 19.57 5.59
C TYR A 43 3.81 18.22 5.34
N LEU A 44 3.59 17.24 6.24
CA LEU A 44 4.11 15.89 6.10
C LEU A 44 3.55 15.18 4.87
N ARG A 45 2.28 15.39 4.52
CA ARG A 45 1.67 14.85 3.31
C ARG A 45 2.36 15.39 2.05
N ILE A 46 2.56 16.70 1.96
CA ILE A 46 3.25 17.35 0.84
C ILE A 46 4.69 16.86 0.72
N LYS A 47 5.40 16.78 1.86
CA LYS A 47 6.77 16.26 1.92
C LYS A 47 6.84 14.77 1.53
N GLY A 48 5.83 13.98 1.90
CA GLY A 48 5.69 12.59 1.51
C GLY A 48 5.52 12.42 0.00
N ILE A 49 4.69 13.24 -0.64
CA ILE A 49 4.53 13.27 -2.11
C ILE A 49 5.86 13.58 -2.79
N SER A 50 6.61 14.58 -2.32
CA SER A 50 7.92 14.93 -2.87
C SER A 50 8.94 13.80 -2.69
N LYS A 51 8.97 13.15 -1.53
CA LYS A 51 9.84 11.99 -1.28
C LYS A 51 9.47 10.80 -2.17
N ALA A 52 8.18 10.52 -2.33
CA ALA A 52 7.69 9.45 -3.19
C ALA A 52 8.06 9.71 -4.66
N SER A 53 7.86 10.92 -5.16
CA SER A 53 8.23 11.31 -6.53
C SER A 53 9.71 11.07 -6.82
N LYS A 54 10.60 11.46 -5.91
CA LYS A 54 12.05 11.22 -6.05
C LYS A 54 12.43 9.74 -6.10
N LYS A 55 11.58 8.85 -5.58
CA LYS A 55 11.82 7.41 -5.59
C LYS A 55 11.26 6.71 -6.83
N MET A 56 10.40 7.37 -7.60
CA MET A 56 9.75 6.74 -8.76
C MET A 56 10.71 6.30 -9.87
N GLU A 57 11.90 6.88 -9.94
CA GLU A 57 12.96 6.47 -10.89
C GLU A 57 13.75 5.23 -10.45
N ARG A 58 13.61 4.81 -9.19
CA ARG A 58 14.30 3.64 -8.67
C ARG A 58 13.72 2.35 -9.24
N VAL A 59 14.54 1.31 -9.26
CA VAL A 59 14.11 -0.03 -9.69
C VAL A 59 13.43 -0.75 -8.52
N ALA A 60 12.23 -1.29 -8.76
CA ALA A 60 11.47 -2.08 -7.80
C ALA A 60 11.21 -3.46 -8.41
N ASN A 61 12.16 -4.38 -8.22
CA ASN A 61 12.13 -5.73 -8.79
C ASN A 61 11.65 -6.81 -7.82
N ASP A 62 11.52 -6.48 -6.56
CA ASP A 62 10.93 -7.33 -5.54
C ASP A 62 9.45 -7.00 -5.34
N GLY A 63 8.75 -7.69 -4.47
CA GLY A 63 7.35 -7.43 -4.16
C GLY A 63 6.55 -8.67 -3.86
N LEU A 64 5.23 -8.55 -4.04
CA LEU A 64 4.26 -9.61 -3.76
C LEU A 64 3.24 -9.74 -4.89
N ILE A 65 2.85 -10.98 -5.10
CA ILE A 65 1.62 -11.33 -5.82
C ILE A 65 0.55 -11.66 -4.79
N CYS A 66 -0.62 -11.08 -4.95
CA CYS A 66 -1.78 -11.38 -4.11
C CYS A 66 -2.93 -11.88 -4.98
N ILE A 67 -3.59 -12.94 -4.52
CA ILE A 67 -4.77 -13.51 -5.17
C ILE A 67 -5.94 -13.42 -4.20
N HIS A 68 -7.09 -12.99 -4.69
CA HIS A 68 -8.34 -13.06 -3.97
C HIS A 68 -9.33 -13.92 -4.74
N GLU A 69 -9.89 -14.91 -4.07
CA GLU A 69 -10.80 -15.89 -4.68
C GLU A 69 -12.14 -15.90 -3.96
N GLU A 70 -13.20 -15.87 -4.74
CA GLU A 70 -14.57 -15.99 -4.25
C GLU A 70 -15.49 -16.51 -5.38
N ASN A 71 -16.36 -17.50 -5.07
CA ASN A 71 -17.38 -18.01 -6.00
C ASN A 71 -16.84 -18.39 -7.39
N ASN A 72 -15.76 -19.15 -7.45
CA ASN A 72 -15.07 -19.58 -8.69
C ASN A 72 -14.56 -18.40 -9.55
N LYS A 73 -14.41 -17.23 -8.97
CA LYS A 73 -13.80 -16.04 -9.56
C LYS A 73 -12.53 -15.70 -8.80
N PHE A 74 -11.59 -15.07 -9.44
CA PHE A 74 -10.41 -14.57 -8.74
C PHE A 74 -9.83 -13.31 -9.38
N SER A 75 -9.17 -12.53 -8.56
CA SER A 75 -8.30 -11.45 -8.99
C SER A 75 -6.87 -11.77 -8.62
N ILE A 76 -5.94 -11.27 -9.43
CA ILE A 76 -4.51 -11.32 -9.18
C ILE A 76 -3.94 -9.92 -9.31
N ILE A 77 -3.10 -9.52 -8.36
CA ILE A 77 -2.48 -8.21 -8.34
C ILE A 77 -1.00 -8.31 -7.99
N GLU A 78 -0.17 -7.54 -8.68
CA GLU A 78 1.27 -7.43 -8.45
C GLU A 78 1.61 -6.06 -7.86
N ILE A 79 2.27 -6.09 -6.69
CA ILE A 79 2.71 -4.90 -5.95
C ILE A 79 4.22 -5.02 -5.75
N ASN A 80 4.98 -4.09 -6.31
CA ASN A 80 6.43 -4.13 -6.26
C ASN A 80 7.01 -3.18 -5.22
N CYS A 81 8.15 -3.56 -4.66
CA CYS A 81 9.03 -2.77 -3.80
C CYS A 81 10.50 -3.01 -4.19
N GLU A 82 11.44 -2.32 -3.52
CA GLU A 82 12.86 -2.41 -3.87
C GLU A 82 13.50 -3.68 -3.30
N THR A 83 13.11 -4.11 -2.09
CA THR A 83 13.74 -5.23 -1.38
C THR A 83 12.74 -6.24 -0.83
N ASP A 84 13.23 -7.45 -0.54
CA ASP A 84 12.45 -8.49 0.12
C ASP A 84 12.15 -8.16 1.60
N PHE A 85 12.94 -7.30 2.23
CA PHE A 85 12.66 -6.80 3.58
C PHE A 85 11.38 -5.96 3.59
N ALA A 86 11.23 -5.05 2.62
CA ALA A 86 10.00 -4.28 2.47
C ALA A 86 8.80 -5.17 2.17
N ALA A 87 8.96 -6.18 1.31
CA ALA A 87 7.90 -7.15 1.00
C ALA A 87 7.42 -7.94 2.22
N LYS A 88 8.28 -8.17 3.22
CA LYS A 88 7.96 -8.85 4.49
C LYS A 88 7.45 -7.90 5.59
N ASN A 89 7.49 -6.59 5.36
CA ASN A 89 7.01 -5.60 6.32
C ASN A 89 5.50 -5.78 6.56
N SER A 90 5.09 -5.73 7.81
CA SER A 90 3.68 -5.97 8.21
C SER A 90 2.71 -4.96 7.60
N GLU A 91 3.09 -3.69 7.47
CA GLU A 91 2.25 -2.67 6.85
C GLU A 91 2.10 -2.90 5.34
N PHE A 92 3.20 -3.29 4.66
CA PHE A 92 3.16 -3.67 3.24
C PHE A 92 2.28 -4.91 3.01
N LEU A 93 2.40 -5.94 3.85
CA LEU A 93 1.57 -7.15 3.79
C LEU A 93 0.09 -6.84 4.01
N ASN A 94 -0.25 -6.02 5.01
CA ASN A 94 -1.63 -5.64 5.30
C ASN A 94 -2.24 -4.76 4.20
N PHE A 95 -1.45 -3.83 3.65
CA PHE A 95 -1.84 -3.03 2.50
C PHE A 95 -2.13 -3.92 1.29
N SER A 96 -1.23 -4.85 0.98
CA SER A 96 -1.36 -5.77 -0.16
C SER A 96 -2.59 -6.68 -0.04
N GLU A 97 -2.89 -7.16 1.17
CA GLU A 97 -4.09 -7.94 1.45
C GLU A 97 -5.38 -7.15 1.22
N ASN A 98 -5.46 -5.92 1.73
CA ASN A 98 -6.61 -5.05 1.49
C ASN A 98 -6.76 -4.70 0.01
N LEU A 99 -5.65 -4.46 -0.67
CA LEU A 99 -5.64 -4.13 -2.08
C LEU A 99 -6.12 -5.29 -2.96
N SER A 100 -5.81 -6.55 -2.60
CA SER A 100 -6.29 -7.71 -3.34
C SER A 100 -7.81 -7.85 -3.29
N LYS A 101 -8.44 -7.54 -2.15
CA LYS A 101 -9.91 -7.52 -1.99
C LYS A 101 -10.54 -6.42 -2.85
N LEU A 102 -9.98 -5.20 -2.81
CA LEU A 102 -10.44 -4.09 -3.64
C LEU A 102 -10.27 -4.37 -5.14
N CYS A 103 -9.17 -5.03 -5.52
CA CYS A 103 -8.94 -5.45 -6.90
C CYS A 103 -10.04 -6.41 -7.38
N PHE A 104 -10.46 -7.34 -6.54
CA PHE A 104 -11.56 -8.26 -6.82
C PHE A 104 -12.89 -7.51 -6.98
N GLU A 105 -13.25 -6.65 -6.02
CA GLU A 105 -14.47 -5.83 -6.06
C GLU A 105 -14.55 -4.96 -7.34
N LEU A 106 -13.42 -4.41 -7.75
CA LEU A 106 -13.31 -3.52 -8.93
C LEU A 106 -13.01 -4.28 -10.23
N ARG A 107 -13.08 -5.62 -10.21
CA ARG A 107 -12.90 -6.49 -11.36
C ARG A 107 -11.59 -6.21 -12.13
N GLY A 108 -10.50 -6.01 -11.39
CA GLY A 108 -9.16 -5.79 -11.94
C GLY A 108 -8.96 -4.45 -12.65
N ASN A 109 -9.85 -3.48 -12.48
CA ASN A 109 -9.67 -2.15 -13.08
C ASN A 109 -8.65 -1.33 -12.29
N LEU A 110 -7.42 -1.26 -12.78
CA LEU A 110 -6.31 -0.58 -12.10
C LEU A 110 -6.55 0.92 -11.88
N ASN A 111 -7.15 1.62 -12.86
CA ASN A 111 -7.40 3.05 -12.75
C ASN A 111 -8.45 3.36 -11.66
N ASN A 112 -9.51 2.57 -11.59
CA ASN A 112 -10.52 2.71 -10.55
C ASN A 112 -9.95 2.30 -9.19
N LEU A 113 -9.10 1.26 -9.15
CA LEU A 113 -8.45 0.80 -7.93
C LEU A 113 -7.60 1.90 -7.31
N LYS A 114 -6.76 2.58 -8.08
CA LYS A 114 -5.90 3.66 -7.59
C LYS A 114 -6.68 4.80 -6.94
N LYS A 115 -7.84 5.13 -7.49
CA LYS A 115 -8.71 6.22 -7.00
C LYS A 115 -9.65 5.79 -5.85
N LYS A 116 -9.81 4.48 -5.63
CA LYS A 116 -10.73 3.96 -4.61
C LYS A 116 -10.31 4.40 -3.22
N LYS A 117 -11.25 4.91 -2.44
CA LYS A 117 -11.03 5.22 -1.03
C LYS A 117 -10.94 3.94 -0.21
N MET A 118 -9.96 3.88 0.67
CA MET A 118 -9.76 2.82 1.66
C MET A 118 -10.48 3.17 2.97
N LYS A 119 -10.40 2.30 3.97
CA LYS A 119 -11.07 2.47 5.27
C LYS A 119 -10.67 3.73 6.03
N ASP A 120 -9.47 4.23 5.80
CA ASP A 120 -8.94 5.47 6.37
C ASP A 120 -9.42 6.75 5.65
N GLY A 121 -10.27 6.61 4.62
CA GLY A 121 -10.80 7.71 3.83
C GLY A 121 -9.88 8.23 2.73
N ASN A 122 -8.61 7.81 2.70
CA ASN A 122 -7.64 8.18 1.68
C ASN A 122 -7.78 7.28 0.43
N SER A 123 -7.35 7.77 -0.73
CA SER A 123 -7.28 6.94 -1.93
C SER A 123 -6.19 5.87 -1.81
N VAL A 124 -6.26 4.83 -2.65
CA VAL A 124 -5.19 3.83 -2.76
C VAL A 124 -3.86 4.50 -3.12
N ASP A 125 -3.85 5.46 -4.06
CA ASP A 125 -2.63 6.19 -4.42
C ASP A 125 -2.07 7.01 -3.23
N ASP A 126 -2.91 7.67 -2.44
CA ASP A 126 -2.46 8.36 -1.22
C ASP A 126 -1.85 7.37 -0.21
N ASN A 127 -2.45 6.20 -0.06
CA ASN A 127 -1.93 5.15 0.81
C ASN A 127 -0.59 4.57 0.32
N VAL A 128 -0.37 4.45 -0.99
CA VAL A 128 0.94 4.11 -1.57
C VAL A 128 1.98 5.16 -1.19
N ILE A 129 1.66 6.46 -1.33
CA ILE A 129 2.56 7.57 -0.95
C ILE A 129 2.91 7.51 0.55
N ASN A 130 1.92 7.28 1.40
CA ASN A 130 2.13 7.13 2.84
C ASN A 130 3.04 5.93 3.16
N LEU A 131 2.81 4.81 2.49
CA LEU A 131 3.60 3.60 2.68
C LEU A 131 5.06 3.78 2.21
N ILE A 132 5.29 4.47 1.08
CA ILE A 132 6.62 4.88 0.61
C ILE A 132 7.33 5.75 1.65
N SER A 133 6.61 6.68 2.27
CA SER A 133 7.16 7.57 3.29
C SER A 133 7.57 6.83 4.56
N LYS A 134 6.81 5.81 4.95
CA LYS A 134 7.07 4.99 6.14
C LYS A 134 8.21 3.99 5.93
N ILE A 135 8.14 3.21 4.85
CA ILE A 135 9.09 2.14 4.55
C ILE A 135 10.39 2.70 3.97
N GLY A 136 10.31 3.83 3.26
CA GLY A 136 11.49 4.45 2.66
C GLY A 136 11.88 3.89 1.30
N GLU A 137 11.10 3.00 0.71
CA GLU A 137 11.34 2.39 -0.60
C GLU A 137 10.29 2.79 -1.64
N LYS A 138 10.63 2.69 -2.92
CA LYS A 138 9.65 2.75 -4.00
C LYS A 138 8.65 1.62 -3.86
N ILE A 139 7.37 1.95 -3.90
CA ILE A 139 6.27 0.99 -3.94
C ILE A 139 5.39 1.34 -5.13
N THR A 140 4.99 0.34 -5.89
CA THR A 140 4.13 0.54 -7.07
C THR A 140 3.16 -0.62 -7.25
N ILE A 141 1.93 -0.30 -7.61
CA ILE A 141 0.95 -1.28 -8.08
C ILE A 141 1.20 -1.44 -9.58
N ARG A 142 1.82 -2.55 -9.96
CA ARG A 142 2.29 -2.75 -11.32
C ARG A 142 1.15 -3.10 -12.27
N ARG A 143 0.38 -4.11 -11.88
CA ARG A 143 -0.72 -4.64 -12.70
C ARG A 143 -1.70 -5.43 -11.85
N CYS A 144 -2.91 -5.55 -12.37
CA CYS A 144 -3.92 -6.44 -11.81
C CYS A 144 -4.81 -7.00 -12.91
N ASN A 145 -5.44 -8.12 -12.62
CA ASN A 145 -6.39 -8.75 -13.53
C ASN A 145 -7.51 -9.43 -12.73
N PHE A 146 -8.63 -9.69 -13.39
CA PHE A 146 -9.79 -10.35 -12.81
C PHE A 146 -10.31 -11.42 -13.78
N PHE A 147 -10.62 -12.58 -13.23
CA PHE A 147 -11.09 -13.73 -13.98
C PHE A 147 -12.50 -14.12 -13.49
N ASP A 148 -13.48 -13.90 -14.34
CA ASP A 148 -14.89 -14.20 -14.11
C ASP A 148 -15.40 -15.07 -15.27
N ASN A 149 -15.12 -16.34 -15.20
CA ASN A 149 -15.55 -17.23 -16.25
C ASN A 149 -16.20 -18.48 -15.68
N ASN A 150 -17.52 -18.41 -15.51
CA ASN A 150 -18.33 -19.52 -14.98
C ASN A 150 -18.34 -20.78 -15.87
N LYS A 151 -17.83 -20.68 -17.12
CA LYS A 151 -17.73 -21.80 -18.06
C LYS A 151 -16.38 -22.52 -17.97
N TYR A 152 -15.46 -22.03 -17.13
CA TYR A 152 -14.13 -22.61 -16.95
C TYR A 152 -13.94 -23.07 -15.52
N MET A 153 -13.07 -24.05 -15.34
CA MET A 153 -12.49 -24.35 -14.03
C MET A 153 -11.33 -23.42 -13.78
N ASN A 154 -11.39 -22.71 -12.67
CA ASN A 154 -10.39 -21.74 -12.27
C ASN A 154 -9.51 -22.34 -11.17
N PHE A 155 -8.21 -22.26 -11.33
CA PHE A 155 -7.21 -22.70 -10.36
C PHE A 155 -6.20 -21.59 -10.10
N SER A 156 -5.79 -21.46 -8.85
CA SER A 156 -4.72 -20.55 -8.48
C SER A 156 -3.68 -21.26 -7.60
N TYR A 157 -2.47 -20.77 -7.65
CA TYR A 157 -1.38 -21.21 -6.79
C TYR A 157 -0.46 -20.05 -6.45
N VAL A 158 -0.08 -19.93 -5.19
CA VAL A 158 0.90 -18.96 -4.71
C VAL A 158 2.10 -19.70 -4.14
N HIS A 159 3.27 -19.44 -4.71
CA HIS A 159 4.54 -20.00 -4.27
C HIS A 159 5.28 -19.01 -3.35
N ALA A 160 6.08 -19.56 -2.42
CA ALA A 160 6.77 -18.79 -1.39
C ALA A 160 5.83 -17.85 -0.65
N ALA A 161 4.71 -18.41 -0.20
CA ALA A 161 3.65 -17.67 0.49
C ALA A 161 4.13 -17.13 1.84
N LEU A 162 3.92 -15.85 2.06
CA LEU A 162 4.13 -15.17 3.35
C LEU A 162 2.84 -15.13 4.18
N LYS A 163 1.69 -15.10 3.52
CA LYS A 163 0.33 -15.27 4.06
C LYS A 163 -0.49 -16.10 3.08
N LYS A 164 -1.68 -16.53 3.48
CA LYS A 164 -2.62 -17.20 2.58
C LYS A 164 -2.86 -16.33 1.33
N ASN A 165 -2.63 -16.89 0.15
CA ASN A 165 -2.79 -16.24 -1.15
C ASN A 165 -1.92 -14.98 -1.40
N ILE A 166 -0.85 -14.79 -0.63
CA ILE A 166 0.11 -13.70 -0.77
C ILE A 166 1.53 -14.26 -0.74
N GLY A 167 2.28 -14.08 -1.80
CA GLY A 167 3.64 -14.61 -1.92
C GLY A 167 4.45 -14.01 -3.07
N LYS A 168 5.55 -14.66 -3.39
CA LYS A 168 6.51 -14.14 -4.40
C LYS A 168 6.11 -14.45 -5.84
N ILE A 169 5.45 -15.57 -6.06
CA ILE A 169 4.99 -15.99 -7.39
C ILE A 169 3.53 -16.42 -7.27
N GLY A 170 2.70 -15.93 -8.17
CA GLY A 170 1.30 -16.32 -8.28
C GLY A 170 0.99 -16.82 -9.70
N VAL A 171 0.27 -17.91 -9.78
CA VAL A 171 -0.22 -18.46 -11.04
C VAL A 171 -1.73 -18.60 -10.97
N ALA A 172 -2.38 -18.23 -12.04
CA ALA A 172 -3.83 -18.36 -12.21
C ALA A 172 -4.12 -19.00 -13.56
N VAL A 173 -4.90 -20.08 -13.57
CA VAL A 173 -5.20 -20.86 -14.77
C VAL A 173 -6.72 -21.03 -14.89
N CYS A 174 -7.25 -20.75 -16.08
CA CYS A 174 -8.64 -21.00 -16.43
C CYS A 174 -8.69 -22.10 -17.51
N ILE A 175 -9.31 -23.24 -17.19
CA ILE A 175 -9.36 -24.41 -18.07
C ILE A 175 -10.78 -24.60 -18.57
N LYS A 176 -10.95 -24.64 -19.89
CA LYS A 176 -12.22 -25.02 -20.52
C LYS A 176 -12.20 -26.54 -20.78
N SER A 177 -13.16 -27.25 -20.22
CA SER A 177 -13.40 -28.65 -20.59
C SER A 177 -14.40 -28.73 -21.75
N THR A 178 -14.08 -29.50 -22.75
CA THR A 178 -14.94 -29.80 -23.93
C THR A 178 -15.57 -31.17 -23.82
N LYS A 179 -15.89 -31.63 -22.60
CA LYS A 179 -16.68 -32.84 -22.42
C LYS A 179 -18.16 -32.49 -22.46
#